data_2216f39fea4e465166d0cc8cf37e44e6
#
_entry.id   2216f39fea4e465166d0cc8cf37e44e6
#
_cell.length_a   1.000
_cell.length_b   1.000
_cell.length_c   1.000
_cell.angle_alpha   90.00
_cell.angle_beta   90.00
_cell.angle_gamma   90.00
#
_symmetry.space_group_name_H-M   'P 1'
#
loop_
_entity.id
_entity.type
_entity.pdbx_description
1 polymer ?
#
loop_
_entity_poly.entity_id
_entity_poly.type
_entity_poly.pdbx_seq_one_letter_code
_entity_poly.pdbx_strand_id
1 'polypeptide(L)' 'MRLRLNDPALLPELLDYLQSTPDVVVDVVGDGEVEVSLIGSYALDAMRMELYLRVRAWEAARDSRAAAVELVDEP' A
#
# COMPACT_ATOMS: atom_id res chain seq x y z
N MET A 1 1.43 4.66 -7.08
CA MET A 1 2.26 3.48 -6.77
C MET A 1 1.37 2.26 -6.69
N ARG A 2 1.72 1.21 -7.39
CA ARG A 2 0.94 -0.01 -7.39
C ARG A 2 1.52 -1.03 -6.42
N LEU A 3 0.64 -1.64 -5.64
CA LEU A 3 1.02 -2.65 -4.66
C LEU A 3 0.30 -3.95 -4.97
N ARG A 4 1.00 -5.05 -4.78
CA ARG A 4 0.42 -6.38 -4.88
C ARG A 4 0.57 -7.08 -3.55
N LEU A 5 -0.53 -7.60 -3.04
CA LEU A 5 -0.52 -8.33 -1.80
C LEU A 5 -0.37 -9.82 -2.08
N ASN A 6 0.51 -10.47 -1.33
CA ASN A 6 0.78 -11.89 -1.48
C ASN A 6 -0.47 -12.74 -1.23
N ASP A 7 -1.29 -12.32 -0.26
CA ASP A 7 -2.54 -13.00 0.05
C ASP A 7 -3.70 -12.02 -0.12
N PRO A 8 -4.50 -12.17 -1.19
CA PRO A 8 -5.61 -11.26 -1.44
C PRO A 8 -6.64 -11.19 -0.30
N ALA A 9 -6.70 -12.23 0.53
CA ALA A 9 -7.63 -12.23 1.67
C ALA A 9 -7.29 -11.16 2.70
N LEU A 10 -6.05 -10.66 2.70
CA LEU A 10 -5.63 -9.60 3.62
C LEU A 10 -5.84 -8.20 3.04
N LEU A 11 -6.32 -8.12 1.81
CA LEU A 11 -6.53 -6.83 1.16
C LEU A 11 -7.44 -5.89 1.94
N PRO A 12 -8.58 -6.33 2.49
CA PRO A 12 -9.43 -5.43 3.28
C PRO A 12 -8.71 -4.81 4.47
N GLU A 13 -7.84 -5.55 5.12
CA GLU A 13 -7.08 -5.04 6.25
C GLU A 13 -6.06 -4.00 5.82
N LEU A 14 -5.39 -4.23 4.70
CA LEU A 14 -4.43 -3.27 4.16
C LEU A 14 -5.16 -1.99 3.74
N LEU A 15 -6.32 -2.12 3.09
CA LEU A 15 -7.11 -0.96 2.70
C LEU A 15 -7.53 -0.13 3.91
N ASP A 16 -7.99 -0.80 4.96
CA ASP A 16 -8.39 -0.12 6.18
C ASP A 16 -7.23 0.65 6.80
N TYR A 17 -6.07 0.03 6.83
CA TYR A 17 -4.86 0.66 7.35
C TYR A 17 -4.47 1.90 6.52
N LEU A 18 -4.44 1.76 5.21
CA LEU A 18 -4.04 2.87 4.33
C LEU A 18 -5.04 4.01 4.37
N GLN A 19 -6.34 3.67 4.43
CA GLN A 19 -7.40 4.68 4.44
C GLN A 19 -7.59 5.34 5.80
N SER A 20 -6.89 4.87 6.82
CA SER A 20 -6.93 5.51 8.13
C SER A 20 -6.30 6.90 8.10
N THR A 21 -5.50 7.19 7.09
CA THR A 21 -4.89 8.49 6.89
C THR A 21 -5.63 9.22 5.77
N PRO A 22 -6.19 10.41 6.01
CA PRO A 22 -7.06 11.06 5.03
C PRO A 22 -6.36 11.53 3.76
N ASP A 23 -5.03 11.62 3.76
CA ASP A 23 -4.27 12.05 2.59
C ASP A 23 -3.91 10.89 1.64
N VAL A 24 -4.38 9.69 1.92
CA VAL A 24 -4.11 8.52 1.07
C VAL A 24 -5.31 8.21 0.20
N VAL A 25 -5.07 8.04 -1.09
CA VAL A 25 -6.08 7.61 -2.06
C VAL A 25 -5.73 6.20 -2.51
N VAL A 26 -6.68 5.29 -2.41
CA VAL A 26 -6.48 3.89 -2.75
C VAL A 26 -7.57 3.44 -3.73
N ASP A 27 -7.15 2.83 -4.85
CA ASP A 27 -8.04 2.23 -5.82
C ASP A 27 -7.68 0.76 -5.99
N VAL A 28 -8.68 -0.11 -5.88
CA VAL A 28 -8.47 -1.54 -6.14
C VAL A 28 -8.48 -1.75 -7.65
N VAL A 29 -7.38 -2.29 -8.17
CA VAL A 29 -7.21 -2.46 -9.62
C VAL A 29 -7.20 -3.92 -10.06
N GLY A 30 -7.17 -4.86 -9.11
CA GLY A 30 -7.21 -6.28 -9.43
C GLY A 30 -7.21 -7.11 -8.16
N ASP A 31 -7.15 -8.43 -8.31
CA ASP A 31 -7.11 -9.33 -7.17
C ASP A 31 -5.79 -9.14 -6.42
N GLY A 32 -5.91 -8.60 -5.20
CA GLY A 32 -4.73 -8.35 -4.37
C GLY A 32 -3.86 -7.20 -4.86
N GLU A 33 -4.33 -6.40 -5.82
CA GLU A 33 -3.57 -5.26 -6.34
C GLU A 33 -4.32 -3.96 -6.12
N VAL A 34 -3.60 -2.95 -5.69
CA VAL A 34 -4.15 -1.62 -5.46
C VAL A 34 -3.22 -0.55 -5.99
N GLU A 35 -3.81 0.56 -6.42
CA GLU A 35 -3.09 1.77 -6.79
C GLU A 35 -3.21 2.75 -5.62
N VAL A 36 -2.08 3.23 -5.13
CA VAL A 36 -2.04 4.10 -3.95
C VAL A 36 -1.31 5.39 -4.29
N SER A 37 -1.85 6.50 -3.82
CA SER A 37 -1.21 7.80 -3.97
C SER A 37 -1.48 8.68 -2.76
N LEU A 38 -0.67 9.73 -2.61
CA LEU A 38 -0.87 10.72 -1.57
C LEU A 38 -1.38 12.01 -2.20
N ILE A 39 -2.35 12.63 -1.56
CA ILE A 39 -2.85 13.93 -1.96
C ILE A 39 -1.93 15.00 -1.39
N GLY A 40 -1.53 15.94 -2.21
CA GLY A 40 -0.70 17.05 -1.76
C GLY A 40 0.46 17.33 -2.69
N SER A 41 1.32 18.24 -2.28
CA SER A 41 2.46 18.70 -3.08
C SER A 41 3.71 17.87 -2.79
N TYR A 42 3.61 16.57 -2.97
CA TYR A 42 4.73 15.68 -2.76
C TYR A 42 5.51 15.49 -4.06
N ALA A 43 6.83 15.52 -3.97
CA ALA A 43 7.64 14.99 -5.05
C ALA A 43 7.38 13.49 -5.16
N LEU A 44 7.45 12.95 -6.36
CA LEU A 44 7.14 11.54 -6.60
C LEU A 44 7.98 10.62 -5.72
N ASP A 45 9.27 10.88 -5.62
CA ASP A 45 10.18 10.05 -4.81
C ASP A 45 9.82 10.11 -3.34
N ALA A 46 9.44 11.28 -2.84
CA ALA A 46 9.05 11.45 -1.44
C ALA A 46 7.75 10.71 -1.15
N MET A 47 6.80 10.77 -2.08
CA MET A 47 5.54 10.05 -1.95
C MET A 47 5.77 8.55 -1.89
N ARG A 48 6.59 8.03 -2.78
CA ARG A 48 6.88 6.60 -2.83
C ARG A 48 7.58 6.13 -1.57
N MET A 49 8.53 6.91 -1.07
CA MET A 49 9.23 6.56 0.16
C MET A 49 8.28 6.54 1.35
N GLU A 50 7.40 7.53 1.45
CA GLU A 50 6.45 7.61 2.55
C GLU A 50 5.49 6.41 2.52
N LEU A 51 4.95 6.08 1.35
CA LEU A 51 4.06 4.93 1.21
C LEU A 51 4.79 3.62 1.48
N TYR A 52 6.02 3.51 1.01
CA TYR A 52 6.85 2.34 1.25
C TYR A 52 7.03 2.10 2.75
N LEU A 53 7.35 3.16 3.49
CA LEU A 53 7.56 3.04 4.93
C LEU A 53 6.27 2.65 5.66
N ARG A 54 5.14 3.20 5.24
CA ARG A 54 3.83 2.85 5.83
C ARG A 54 3.50 1.39 5.59
N VAL A 55 3.74 0.91 4.37
CA VAL A 55 3.48 -0.49 4.02
C VAL A 55 4.39 -1.43 4.81
N ARG A 56 5.66 -1.09 4.96
CA ARG A 56 6.59 -1.91 5.73
C ARG A 56 6.20 -1.94 7.20
N ALA A 57 5.70 -0.83 7.74
CA ALA A 57 5.22 -0.77 9.12
C ALA A 57 4.01 -1.70 9.32
N TRP A 58 3.11 -1.72 8.34
CA TRP A 58 1.95 -2.61 8.39
C TRP A 58 2.38 -4.08 8.37
N GLU A 59 3.30 -4.43 7.48
CA GLU A 59 3.82 -5.79 7.42
C GLU A 59 4.48 -6.20 8.73
N ALA A 60 5.26 -5.30 9.31
CA ALA A 60 5.98 -5.59 10.56
C ALA A 60 5.04 -5.76 11.74
N ALA A 61 3.90 -5.09 11.71
CA ALA A 61 2.90 -5.20 12.77
C ALA A 61 2.11 -6.50 12.68
N ARG A 62 2.19 -7.20 11.55
CA ARG A 62 1.50 -8.45 11.37
C ARG A 62 2.48 -9.59 11.55
N ASP A 63 2.06 -10.59 12.27
CA ASP A 63 2.87 -11.77 12.55
C ASP A 63 2.54 -12.87 11.56
N SER A 64 2.60 -12.53 10.26
CA SER A 64 2.24 -13.47 9.21
C SER A 64 3.06 -13.21 7.95
N ARG A 65 3.60 -14.28 7.39
CA ARG A 65 4.32 -14.20 6.12
C ARG A 65 3.40 -13.93 4.94
N ALA A 66 2.11 -14.21 5.09
CA ALA A 66 1.12 -13.97 4.05
C ALA A 66 0.87 -12.47 3.87
N ALA A 67 1.32 -11.64 4.80
CA ALA A 67 1.12 -10.20 4.73
C ALA A 67 2.18 -9.48 3.89
N ALA A 68 2.96 -10.21 3.10
CA ALA A 68 3.98 -9.58 2.27
C ALA A 68 3.37 -8.74 1.15
N VAL A 69 3.83 -7.51 1.02
CA VAL A 69 3.38 -6.58 0.00
C VAL A 69 4.51 -6.31 -0.97
N GLU A 70 4.25 -6.52 -2.25
CA GLU A 70 5.20 -6.29 -3.32
C GLU A 70 4.88 -4.97 -4.00
N LEU A 71 5.93 -4.17 -4.25
CA LEU A 71 5.78 -2.94 -5.01
C LEU A 71 5.88 -3.28 -6.49
N VAL A 72 4.77 -3.10 -7.19
CA VAL A 72 4.70 -3.39 -8.63
C VAL A 72 4.67 -2.05 -9.34
N ASP A 73 5.84 -1.54 -9.66
CA ASP A 73 5.97 -0.25 -10.31
C ASP A 73 6.07 -0.43 -11.80
N GLU A 74 5.17 0.21 -12.50
CA GLU A 74 5.23 0.26 -13.94
C GLU A 74 6.13 1.40 -14.36
N PRO A 75 7.07 1.16 -15.26
CA PRO A 75 7.91 2.23 -15.78
C PRO A 75 7.12 3.22 -16.62
#